data_88fd4ee0eaeda5e0e718ba0db808e64f
#
_entry.id   88fd4ee0eaeda5e0e718ba0db808e64f
#
_cell.length_a   1.000
_cell.length_b   1.000
_cell.length_c   1.000
_cell.angle_alpha   90.00
_cell.angle_beta   90.00
_cell.angle_gamma   90.00
#
_symmetry.space_group_name_H-M   'P 1'
#
loop_
_entity.id
_entity.type
_entity.pdbx_description
1 polymer ?
#
loop_
_entity_poly.entity_id
_entity_poly.type
_entity_poly.pdbx_seq_one_letter_code
_entity_poly.pdbx_strand_id
1 'polypeptide(L)'
;MVTLETSNDLLFLKKDDIFTKFITLVTKFLPLPPKIICLDHFDKRLLSYSETKSFPLLKSNDNFFSGTLPIIKYLIRSSKDISDGVNLDNRVILLGENLKEEAKVEMWLNFIFTKIYPIIMEIEMQLYGKKEFDIRNFEFAVNDLLEILVDINQYLQLKPFLTANHVQLGDIMLTSALFNCYNDIFTQNELNLIPNVIRVFKFVSNMRLFIKVFGKAIPCKKVKKPEPFIENKKDQNCKEQNKDDHNNGKNLEEKNNENKKKKNKKNK
;
A
#
# COMPACT_ATOMS: atom_id res chain seq x y z
N MET A 1 -25.97 -27.06 0.48
CA MET A 1 -25.12 -26.08 -0.21
C MET A 1 -25.63 -24.70 0.21
N VAL A 2 -24.97 -24.05 1.15
CA VAL A 2 -25.27 -22.66 1.51
C VAL A 2 -24.66 -21.81 0.42
N THR A 3 -25.48 -21.21 -0.42
CA THR A 3 -25.07 -20.17 -1.35
C THR A 3 -24.56 -19.00 -0.51
N LEU A 4 -23.25 -18.79 -0.48
CA LEU A 4 -22.67 -17.59 0.10
C LEU A 4 -23.20 -16.39 -0.70
N GLU A 5 -24.10 -15.62 -0.10
CA GLU A 5 -24.51 -14.34 -0.63
C GLU A 5 -23.25 -13.46 -0.71
N THR A 6 -22.87 -13.06 -1.91
CA THR A 6 -21.80 -12.09 -2.10
C THR A 6 -22.35 -10.71 -1.77
N SER A 7 -21.59 -9.88 -1.05
CA SER A 7 -21.98 -8.49 -0.86
C SER A 7 -22.11 -7.79 -2.23
N ASN A 8 -23.04 -6.84 -2.34
CA ASN A 8 -23.18 -6.03 -3.55
C ASN A 8 -22.04 -5.01 -3.72
N ASP A 9 -21.06 -5.04 -2.82
CA ASP A 9 -19.93 -4.11 -2.83
C ASP A 9 -18.95 -4.45 -3.94
N LEU A 10 -18.49 -3.41 -4.65
CA LEU A 10 -17.50 -3.51 -5.71
C LEU A 10 -16.20 -2.85 -5.26
N LEU A 11 -15.12 -3.62 -5.20
CA LEU A 11 -13.80 -3.14 -4.84
C LEU A 11 -12.89 -3.06 -6.08
N PHE A 12 -12.53 -1.84 -6.46
CA PHE A 12 -11.63 -1.56 -7.58
C PHE A 12 -10.20 -1.41 -7.09
N LEU A 13 -9.31 -2.27 -7.56
CA LEU A 13 -7.90 -2.30 -7.21
C LEU A 13 -7.05 -2.06 -8.46
N LYS A 14 -5.90 -1.41 -8.28
CA LYS A 14 -4.88 -1.31 -9.32
C LYS A 14 -3.97 -2.54 -9.26
N LYS A 15 -3.75 -3.25 -10.37
CA LYS A 15 -3.06 -4.54 -10.41
C LYS A 15 -1.66 -4.52 -9.79
N ASP A 16 -0.87 -3.50 -10.05
CA ASP A 16 0.53 -3.38 -9.61
C ASP A 16 0.72 -2.50 -8.37
N ASP A 17 -0.35 -2.20 -7.65
CA ASP A 17 -0.26 -1.45 -6.40
C ASP A 17 0.21 -2.36 -5.26
N ILE A 18 1.14 -1.86 -4.45
CA ILE A 18 1.72 -2.57 -3.31
C ILE A 18 0.66 -3.05 -2.30
N PHE A 19 -0.44 -2.30 -2.18
CA PHE A 19 -1.52 -2.63 -1.25
C PHE A 19 -2.54 -3.62 -1.80
N THR A 20 -2.54 -3.88 -3.11
CA THR A 20 -3.55 -4.73 -3.74
C THR A 20 -3.59 -6.14 -3.15
N LYS A 21 -2.43 -6.77 -2.94
CA LYS A 21 -2.35 -8.09 -2.30
C LYS A 21 -2.79 -8.04 -0.85
N PHE A 22 -2.40 -7.01 -0.10
CA PHE A 22 -2.80 -6.83 1.30
C PHE A 22 -4.33 -6.69 1.43
N ILE A 23 -4.95 -5.81 0.63
CA ILE A 23 -6.41 -5.63 0.63
C ILE A 23 -7.11 -6.94 0.24
N THR A 24 -6.64 -7.59 -0.83
CA THR A 24 -7.16 -8.89 -1.29
C THR A 24 -7.06 -9.95 -0.20
N LEU A 25 -5.98 -9.96 0.58
CA LEU A 25 -5.84 -10.87 1.71
C LEU A 25 -6.87 -10.59 2.79
N VAL A 26 -7.02 -9.32 3.18
CA VAL A 26 -7.98 -8.92 4.23
C VAL A 26 -9.42 -9.28 3.83
N THR A 27 -9.80 -9.06 2.56
CA THR A 27 -11.16 -9.44 2.10
C THR A 27 -11.43 -10.94 2.23
N LYS A 28 -10.41 -11.81 2.20
CA LYS A 28 -10.58 -13.26 2.38
C LYS A 28 -10.81 -13.69 3.83
N PHE A 29 -10.57 -12.82 4.79
CA PHE A 29 -10.94 -13.06 6.20
C PHE A 29 -12.40 -12.68 6.48
N LEU A 30 -13.06 -11.96 5.56
CA LEU A 30 -14.42 -11.50 5.74
C LEU A 30 -15.44 -12.60 5.40
N PRO A 31 -16.54 -12.72 6.13
CA PRO A 31 -17.61 -13.68 5.82
C PRO A 31 -18.31 -13.35 4.50
N LEU A 32 -18.44 -12.06 4.16
CA LEU A 32 -19.03 -11.55 2.92
C LEU A 32 -18.02 -10.65 2.21
N PRO A 33 -17.11 -11.22 1.40
CA PRO A 33 -16.13 -10.42 0.69
C PRO A 33 -16.78 -9.60 -0.44
N PRO A 34 -16.28 -8.37 -0.71
CA PRO A 34 -16.70 -7.59 -1.86
C PRO A 34 -16.24 -8.26 -3.16
N LYS A 35 -16.91 -7.95 -4.27
CA LYS A 35 -16.46 -8.36 -5.60
C LYS A 35 -15.25 -7.52 -5.99
N ILE A 36 -14.09 -8.15 -6.18
CA ILE A 36 -12.85 -7.49 -6.55
C ILE A 36 -12.76 -7.35 -8.06
N ILE A 37 -12.45 -6.12 -8.52
CA ILE A 37 -12.21 -5.77 -9.91
C ILE A 37 -10.79 -5.19 -9.99
N CYS A 38 -9.87 -5.95 -10.60
CA CYS A 38 -8.51 -5.49 -10.83
C CYS A 38 -8.43 -4.72 -12.14
N LEU A 39 -7.87 -3.51 -12.10
CA LEU A 39 -7.70 -2.61 -13.23
C LEU A 39 -6.24 -2.62 -13.69
N ASP A 40 -6.01 -2.88 -14.98
CA ASP A 40 -4.67 -2.80 -15.59
C ASP A 40 -4.28 -1.33 -15.86
N HIS A 41 -5.26 -0.45 -16.13
CA HIS A 41 -5.04 0.96 -16.44
C HIS A 41 -5.93 1.87 -15.59
N PHE A 42 -5.49 3.12 -15.42
CA PHE A 42 -6.28 4.16 -14.76
C PHE A 42 -7.54 4.48 -15.57
N ASP A 43 -8.71 4.15 -15.02
CA ASP A 43 -9.97 4.66 -15.55
C ASP A 43 -10.28 6.02 -14.91
N LYS A 44 -10.11 7.09 -15.70
CA LYS A 44 -10.40 8.47 -15.27
C LYS A 44 -11.87 8.67 -14.84
N ARG A 45 -12.80 7.86 -15.40
CA ARG A 45 -14.21 7.93 -15.02
C ARG A 45 -14.44 7.41 -13.61
N LEU A 46 -13.78 6.29 -13.24
CA LEU A 46 -13.85 5.77 -11.87
C LEU A 46 -13.23 6.74 -10.86
N LEU A 47 -12.14 7.41 -11.22
CA LEU A 47 -11.52 8.41 -10.35
C LEU A 47 -12.42 9.63 -10.09
N SER A 48 -13.35 9.95 -10.99
CA SER A 48 -14.29 11.06 -10.75
C SER A 48 -15.27 10.80 -9.61
N TYR A 49 -15.52 9.54 -9.26
CA TYR A 49 -16.33 9.16 -8.10
C TYR A 49 -15.55 9.19 -6.77
N SER A 50 -14.22 9.30 -6.83
CA SER A 50 -13.36 9.40 -5.64
C SER A 50 -13.07 10.85 -5.32
N GLU A 51 -13.41 11.29 -4.12
CA GLU A 51 -13.10 12.64 -3.64
C GLU A 51 -11.59 12.90 -3.60
N THR A 52 -10.82 11.89 -3.22
CA THR A 52 -9.34 11.95 -3.15
C THR A 52 -8.65 11.67 -4.49
N LYS A 53 -9.41 11.29 -5.53
CA LYS A 53 -8.91 10.89 -6.86
C LYS A 53 -7.83 9.82 -6.80
N SER A 54 -7.99 8.87 -5.89
CA SER A 54 -7.01 7.80 -5.62
C SER A 54 -7.65 6.42 -5.58
N PHE A 55 -6.86 5.40 -5.89
CA PHE A 55 -7.17 4.00 -5.65
C PHE A 55 -6.48 3.53 -4.34
N PRO A 56 -7.01 2.47 -3.71
CA PRO A 56 -8.18 1.66 -4.05
C PRO A 56 -9.51 2.41 -3.88
N LEU A 57 -10.55 1.96 -4.59
CA LEU A 57 -11.88 2.54 -4.55
C LEU A 57 -12.92 1.45 -4.26
N LEU A 58 -13.73 1.64 -3.24
CA LEU A 58 -14.85 0.77 -2.88
C LEU A 58 -16.16 1.49 -3.22
N LYS A 59 -17.02 0.82 -3.98
CA LYS A 59 -18.42 1.19 -4.16
C LYS A 59 -19.27 0.32 -3.25
N SER A 60 -19.98 0.93 -2.31
CA SER A 60 -20.93 0.25 -1.43
C SER A 60 -22.26 1.00 -1.52
N ASN A 61 -23.29 0.34 -2.10
CA ASN A 61 -24.54 0.97 -2.49
C ASN A 61 -24.28 2.21 -3.38
N ASP A 62 -24.72 3.40 -2.92
CA ASP A 62 -24.52 4.68 -3.62
C ASP A 62 -23.29 5.45 -3.16
N ASN A 63 -22.53 4.92 -2.18
CA ASN A 63 -21.36 5.57 -1.61
C ASN A 63 -20.07 5.05 -2.21
N PHE A 64 -19.09 5.94 -2.34
CA PHE A 64 -17.73 5.60 -2.73
C PHE A 64 -16.75 5.95 -1.62
N PHE A 65 -15.86 4.99 -1.31
CA PHE A 65 -14.80 5.14 -0.33
C PHE A 65 -13.46 4.97 -1.05
N SER A 66 -12.48 5.82 -0.72
CA SER A 66 -11.13 5.71 -1.26
C SER A 66 -10.09 5.59 -0.17
N GLY A 67 -8.95 4.97 -0.52
CA GLY A 67 -7.85 4.74 0.41
C GLY A 67 -7.86 3.37 1.07
N THR A 68 -6.67 2.81 1.26
CA THR A 68 -6.46 1.45 1.74
C THR A 68 -7.04 1.21 3.14
N LEU A 69 -6.65 2.02 4.11
CA LEU A 69 -7.06 1.82 5.50
C LEU A 69 -8.55 2.11 5.76
N PRO A 70 -9.14 3.20 5.23
CA PRO A 70 -10.58 3.44 5.38
C PRO A 70 -11.43 2.30 4.81
N ILE A 71 -11.11 1.82 3.62
CA ILE A 71 -11.83 0.72 2.96
C ILE A 71 -11.75 -0.56 3.80
N ILE A 72 -10.57 -0.94 4.25
CA ILE A 72 -10.38 -2.16 5.05
C ILE A 72 -11.17 -2.08 6.36
N LYS A 73 -11.10 -0.95 7.06
CA LYS A 73 -11.83 -0.75 8.31
C LYS A 73 -13.34 -0.79 8.10
N TYR A 74 -13.83 -0.14 7.05
CA TYR A 74 -15.25 -0.18 6.70
C TYR A 74 -15.70 -1.62 6.44
N LEU A 75 -14.98 -2.38 5.61
CA LEU A 75 -15.31 -3.77 5.28
C LEU A 75 -15.31 -4.69 6.52
N ILE A 76 -14.32 -4.52 7.41
CA ILE A 76 -14.25 -5.34 8.63
C ILE A 76 -15.39 -4.99 9.59
N ARG A 77 -15.72 -3.71 9.76
CA ARG A 77 -16.79 -3.26 10.64
C ARG A 77 -18.18 -3.64 10.12
N SER A 78 -18.45 -3.41 8.83
CA SER A 78 -19.72 -3.77 8.19
C SER A 78 -19.97 -5.29 8.22
N SER A 79 -18.90 -6.11 8.21
CA SER A 79 -19.02 -7.55 8.31
C SER A 79 -19.34 -8.08 9.73
N LYS A 80 -19.10 -7.28 10.78
CA LYS A 80 -19.45 -7.64 12.16
C LYS A 80 -20.97 -7.67 12.38
N ASP A 81 -21.70 -6.78 11.72
CA ASP A 81 -23.15 -6.63 11.91
C ASP A 81 -23.96 -7.80 11.32
N ILE A 82 -23.38 -8.56 10.40
CA ILE A 82 -24.04 -9.67 9.69
C ILE A 82 -23.97 -10.99 10.48
N SER A 83 -23.29 -11.04 11.60
CA SER A 83 -22.81 -12.29 12.20
C SER A 83 -23.52 -12.78 13.44
N ASP A 84 -24.76 -12.37 13.67
CA ASP A 84 -25.60 -12.89 14.81
C ASP A 84 -25.91 -14.38 14.75
N GLY A 85 -25.31 -15.14 13.86
CA GLY A 85 -25.58 -16.58 13.72
C GLY A 85 -24.42 -17.49 13.30
N VAL A 86 -23.20 -17.00 13.10
CA VAL A 86 -22.07 -17.83 12.60
C VAL A 86 -20.98 -17.97 13.66
N ASN A 87 -20.58 -19.23 13.94
CA ASN A 87 -19.58 -19.68 14.90
C ASN A 87 -18.38 -18.73 15.05
N LEU A 88 -18.17 -18.26 16.28
CA LEU A 88 -17.12 -17.34 16.72
C LEU A 88 -15.69 -17.91 16.60
N ASP A 89 -15.52 -19.23 16.41
CA ASP A 89 -14.24 -19.93 16.56
C ASP A 89 -13.20 -19.68 15.47
N ASN A 90 -13.56 -18.98 14.38
CA ASN A 90 -12.63 -18.63 13.29
C ASN A 90 -12.49 -17.12 13.04
N ARG A 91 -12.98 -16.27 13.93
CA ARG A 91 -12.84 -14.83 13.80
C ARG A 91 -11.50 -14.39 14.36
N VAL A 92 -10.56 -14.18 13.50
CA VAL A 92 -9.45 -13.26 13.78
C VAL A 92 -10.10 -11.90 14.06
N ILE A 93 -10.07 -11.43 15.30
CA ILE A 93 -10.57 -10.10 15.66
C ILE A 93 -9.54 -9.09 15.15
N LEU A 94 -9.67 -8.75 13.88
CA LEU A 94 -8.65 -8.00 13.13
C LEU A 94 -8.43 -6.59 13.68
N LEU A 95 -9.49 -5.96 14.20
CA LEU A 95 -9.40 -4.58 14.72
C LEU A 95 -9.32 -4.50 16.25
N GLY A 96 -9.36 -5.63 16.97
CA GLY A 96 -9.37 -5.67 18.42
C GLY A 96 -10.78 -5.86 19.00
N GLU A 97 -10.82 -6.38 20.24
CA GLU A 97 -12.06 -6.71 20.96
C GLU A 97 -12.68 -5.50 21.66
N ASN A 98 -11.84 -4.54 22.01
CA ASN A 98 -12.22 -3.35 22.77
C ASN A 98 -11.52 -2.11 22.22
N LEU A 99 -12.01 -0.93 22.62
CA LEU A 99 -11.51 0.36 22.16
C LEU A 99 -10.00 0.54 22.38
N LYS A 100 -9.45 0.00 23.48
CA LYS A 100 -8.01 0.10 23.78
C LYS A 100 -7.17 -0.72 22.79
N GLU A 101 -7.62 -1.90 22.44
CA GLU A 101 -6.95 -2.73 21.42
C GLU A 101 -7.11 -2.12 20.03
N GLU A 102 -8.32 -1.65 19.71
CA GLU A 102 -8.58 -0.97 18.45
C GLU A 102 -7.65 0.24 18.26
N ALA A 103 -7.48 1.06 19.30
CA ALA A 103 -6.54 2.19 19.27
C ALA A 103 -5.09 1.75 19.05
N LYS A 104 -4.67 0.61 19.63
CA LYS A 104 -3.31 0.07 19.41
C LYS A 104 -3.14 -0.48 17.98
N VAL A 105 -4.16 -1.17 17.46
CA VAL A 105 -4.15 -1.63 16.06
C VAL A 105 -4.02 -0.45 15.13
N GLU A 106 -4.79 0.62 15.36
CA GLU A 106 -4.74 1.86 14.58
C GLU A 106 -3.36 2.51 14.63
N MET A 107 -2.76 2.58 15.81
CA MET A 107 -1.40 3.10 16.00
C MET A 107 -0.41 2.33 15.12
N TRP A 108 -0.44 0.99 15.15
CA TRP A 108 0.46 0.17 14.34
C TRP A 108 0.19 0.27 12.84
N LEU A 109 -1.08 0.31 12.42
CA LEU A 109 -1.44 0.51 11.02
C LEU A 109 -0.87 1.82 10.48
N ASN A 110 -1.07 2.92 11.22
CA ASN A 110 -0.55 4.23 10.85
C ASN A 110 0.99 4.24 10.84
N PHE A 111 1.64 3.64 11.83
CA PHE A 111 3.10 3.53 11.88
C PHE A 111 3.65 2.78 10.67
N ILE A 112 3.12 1.60 10.37
CA ILE A 112 3.55 0.80 9.21
C ILE A 112 3.31 1.56 7.91
N PHE A 113 2.12 2.19 7.76
CA PHE A 113 1.76 2.91 6.55
C PHE A 113 2.63 4.14 6.30
N THR A 114 2.98 4.89 7.35
CA THR A 114 3.69 6.17 7.23
C THR A 114 5.21 6.05 7.34
N LYS A 115 5.72 5.01 8.01
CA LYS A 115 7.16 4.84 8.24
C LYS A 115 7.78 3.70 7.46
N ILE A 116 7.14 2.53 7.43
CA ILE A 116 7.71 1.34 6.81
C ILE A 116 7.45 1.29 5.30
N TYR A 117 6.21 1.49 4.88
CA TYR A 117 5.84 1.39 3.46
C TYR A 117 6.60 2.36 2.55
N PRO A 118 6.84 3.64 2.89
CA PRO A 118 7.60 4.55 2.02
C PRO A 118 9.02 4.05 1.76
N ILE A 119 9.68 3.49 2.78
CA ILE A 119 11.03 2.93 2.63
C ILE A 119 11.01 1.67 1.76
N ILE A 120 10.06 0.77 2.00
CA ILE A 120 9.89 -0.43 1.18
C ILE A 120 9.58 -0.08 -0.27
N MET A 121 8.72 0.92 -0.51
CA MET A 121 8.44 1.39 -1.86
C MET A 121 9.68 1.90 -2.58
N GLU A 122 10.54 2.66 -1.90
CA GLU A 122 11.81 3.13 -2.46
C GLU A 122 12.71 1.95 -2.85
N ILE A 123 12.86 0.97 -1.96
CA ILE A 123 13.63 -0.25 -2.20
C ILE A 123 13.07 -1.04 -3.40
N GLU A 124 11.76 -1.28 -3.42
CA GLU A 124 11.10 -2.04 -4.48
C GLU A 124 11.13 -1.33 -5.84
N MET A 125 10.96 -0.01 -5.86
CA MET A 125 11.04 0.77 -7.10
C MET A 125 12.41 0.64 -7.77
N GLN A 126 13.48 0.62 -6.99
CA GLN A 126 14.84 0.41 -7.49
C GLN A 126 15.09 -1.05 -7.89
N LEU A 127 14.66 -2.00 -7.06
CA LEU A 127 14.92 -3.43 -7.26
C LEU A 127 14.20 -4.00 -8.49
N TYR A 128 12.97 -3.54 -8.75
CA TYR A 128 12.12 -4.02 -9.84
C TYR A 128 12.11 -3.08 -11.07
N GLY A 129 13.15 -2.27 -11.26
CA GLY A 129 13.36 -1.46 -12.46
C GLY A 129 12.31 -0.38 -12.72
N LYS A 130 11.56 0.04 -11.68
CA LYS A 130 10.60 1.16 -11.76
C LYS A 130 11.27 2.52 -11.57
N LYS A 131 12.49 2.54 -11.04
CA LYS A 131 13.35 3.69 -10.82
C LYS A 131 14.78 3.27 -11.15
N GLU A 132 15.63 4.22 -11.57
CA GLU A 132 17.05 3.98 -11.77
C GLU A 132 17.70 3.51 -10.47
N PHE A 133 18.51 2.45 -10.57
CA PHE A 133 19.17 1.84 -9.42
C PHE A 133 20.38 2.66 -8.97
N ASP A 134 20.36 3.12 -7.73
CA ASP A 134 21.48 3.76 -7.04
C ASP A 134 21.85 2.93 -5.81
N ILE A 135 23.04 2.33 -5.82
CA ILE A 135 23.50 1.43 -4.76
C ILE A 135 23.52 2.12 -3.39
N ARG A 136 23.90 3.39 -3.31
CA ARG A 136 23.99 4.12 -2.04
C ARG A 136 22.63 4.38 -1.44
N ASN A 137 21.69 4.86 -2.27
CA ASN A 137 20.32 5.10 -1.85
C ASN A 137 19.59 3.78 -1.48
N PHE A 138 19.89 2.70 -2.20
CA PHE A 138 19.34 1.38 -1.90
C PHE A 138 19.84 0.85 -0.56
N GLU A 139 21.16 0.86 -0.32
CA GLU A 139 21.76 0.43 0.94
C GLU A 139 21.30 1.29 2.13
N PHE A 140 21.19 2.61 1.93
CA PHE A 140 20.66 3.51 2.94
C PHE A 140 19.21 3.16 3.31
N ALA A 141 18.34 2.96 2.33
CA ALA A 141 16.94 2.58 2.57
C ALA A 141 16.81 1.21 3.25
N VAL A 142 17.64 0.23 2.90
CA VAL A 142 17.67 -1.08 3.57
C VAL A 142 18.11 -0.95 5.04
N ASN A 143 19.12 -0.13 5.32
CA ASN A 143 19.59 0.11 6.68
C ASN A 143 18.55 0.85 7.52
N ASP A 144 17.92 1.89 7.00
CA ASP A 144 16.81 2.61 7.65
C ASP A 144 15.67 1.65 8.00
N LEU A 145 15.31 0.76 7.07
CA LEU A 145 14.28 -0.25 7.34
C LEU A 145 14.70 -1.18 8.46
N LEU A 146 15.95 -1.65 8.46
CA LEU A 146 16.47 -2.54 9.50
C LEU A 146 16.50 -1.89 10.87
N GLU A 147 16.89 -0.61 10.98
CA GLU A 147 16.85 0.14 12.25
C GLU A 147 15.43 0.16 12.84
N ILE A 148 14.42 0.49 12.02
CA ILE A 148 13.02 0.47 12.45
C ILE A 148 12.61 -0.96 12.88
N LEU A 149 13.02 -1.98 12.14
CA LEU A 149 12.68 -3.37 12.47
C LEU A 149 13.37 -3.87 13.72
N VAL A 150 14.56 -3.37 14.05
CA VAL A 150 15.25 -3.67 15.33
C VAL A 150 14.45 -3.11 16.50
N ASP A 151 13.91 -1.90 16.40
CA ASP A 151 13.05 -1.34 17.45
C ASP A 151 11.77 -2.15 17.64
N ILE A 152 11.13 -2.56 16.54
CA ILE A 152 9.97 -3.46 16.58
C ILE A 152 10.34 -4.82 17.17
N ASN A 153 11.53 -5.33 16.86
CA ASN A 153 12.04 -6.59 17.39
C ASN A 153 12.22 -6.55 18.91
N GLN A 154 12.72 -5.46 19.46
CA GLN A 154 12.81 -5.24 20.91
C GLN A 154 11.41 -5.18 21.54
N TYR A 155 10.49 -4.46 20.92
CA TYR A 155 9.10 -4.39 21.38
C TYR A 155 8.43 -5.77 21.42
N LEU A 156 8.71 -6.65 20.46
CA LEU A 156 8.15 -8.00 20.34
C LEU A 156 8.86 -9.03 21.25
N GLN A 157 9.90 -8.67 21.98
CA GLN A 157 10.67 -9.60 22.80
C GLN A 157 9.81 -10.32 23.85
N LEU A 158 8.89 -9.59 24.48
CA LEU A 158 7.99 -10.10 25.52
C LEU A 158 6.53 -10.20 25.04
N LYS A 159 6.28 -10.08 23.74
CA LYS A 159 4.94 -10.08 23.16
C LYS A 159 4.83 -11.06 22.00
N PRO A 160 3.76 -11.84 21.95
CA PRO A 160 3.57 -12.77 20.83
C PRO A 160 3.30 -12.05 19.50
N PHE A 161 2.56 -10.94 19.52
CA PHE A 161 2.17 -10.12 18.38
C PHE A 161 2.22 -8.63 18.73
N LEU A 162 1.96 -7.74 17.77
CA LEU A 162 2.06 -6.30 17.93
C LEU A 162 1.08 -5.72 18.96
N THR A 163 -0.11 -6.25 19.06
CA THR A 163 -1.17 -5.63 19.87
C THR A 163 -1.72 -6.54 20.97
N ALA A 164 -2.01 -7.79 20.64
CA ALA A 164 -2.68 -8.76 21.52
C ALA A 164 -1.95 -10.11 21.55
N ASN A 165 -2.59 -11.13 22.13
CA ASN A 165 -2.07 -12.50 22.17
C ASN A 165 -2.47 -13.32 20.91
N HIS A 166 -3.12 -12.69 19.96
CA HIS A 166 -3.56 -13.29 18.68
C HIS A 166 -3.25 -12.31 17.53
N VAL A 167 -3.25 -12.84 16.30
CA VAL A 167 -2.98 -12.07 15.10
C VAL A 167 -4.05 -11.02 14.85
N GLN A 168 -3.63 -9.79 14.64
CA GLN A 168 -4.50 -8.68 14.27
C GLN A 168 -4.03 -8.02 12.98
N LEU A 169 -4.78 -7.02 12.51
CA LEU A 169 -4.55 -6.38 11.21
C LEU A 169 -3.15 -5.76 11.09
N GLY A 170 -2.58 -5.25 12.20
CA GLY A 170 -1.21 -4.73 12.22
C GLY A 170 -0.16 -5.80 11.89
N ASP A 171 -0.30 -7.02 12.42
CA ASP A 171 0.63 -8.13 12.15
C ASP A 171 0.55 -8.58 10.69
N ILE A 172 -0.67 -8.63 10.14
CA ILE A 172 -0.92 -8.98 8.74
C ILE A 172 -0.32 -7.90 7.82
N MET A 173 -0.50 -6.63 8.16
CA MET A 173 0.02 -5.52 7.38
C MET A 173 1.56 -5.50 7.39
N LEU A 174 2.18 -5.66 8.56
CA LEU A 174 3.65 -5.75 8.69
C LEU A 174 4.19 -6.93 7.87
N THR A 175 3.59 -8.11 8.01
CA THR A 175 4.00 -9.31 7.26
C THR A 175 3.86 -9.11 5.75
N SER A 176 2.76 -8.48 5.32
CA SER A 176 2.51 -8.19 3.89
C SER A 176 3.54 -7.22 3.33
N ALA A 177 3.89 -6.18 4.11
CA ALA A 177 4.91 -5.21 3.74
C ALA A 177 6.31 -5.86 3.59
N LEU A 178 6.67 -6.71 4.53
CA LEU A 178 8.00 -7.36 4.56
C LEU A 178 8.13 -8.56 3.61
N PHE A 179 7.05 -8.98 2.93
CA PHE A 179 7.06 -10.22 2.15
C PHE A 179 8.12 -10.24 1.06
N ASN A 180 8.22 -9.18 0.27
CA ASN A 180 9.22 -9.07 -0.79
C ASN A 180 10.63 -8.85 -0.23
N CYS A 181 10.76 -8.09 0.86
CA CYS A 181 12.06 -7.92 1.52
C CYS A 181 12.61 -9.26 2.05
N TYR A 182 11.75 -10.11 2.62
CA TYR A 182 12.13 -11.44 3.08
C TYR A 182 12.57 -12.37 1.94
N ASN A 183 11.89 -12.30 0.80
CA ASN A 183 12.17 -13.18 -0.33
C ASN A 183 13.39 -12.75 -1.16
N ASP A 184 13.62 -11.43 -1.30
CA ASP A 184 14.52 -10.89 -2.30
C ASP A 184 15.71 -10.08 -1.75
N ILE A 185 15.64 -9.67 -0.45
CA ILE A 185 16.60 -8.70 0.11
C ILE A 185 17.27 -9.24 1.38
N PHE A 186 16.50 -9.63 2.41
CA PHE A 186 17.04 -9.99 3.70
C PHE A 186 17.68 -11.37 3.67
N THR A 187 19.01 -11.39 3.72
CA THR A 187 19.80 -12.62 3.90
C THR A 187 19.77 -13.09 5.35
N GLN A 188 20.43 -14.21 5.65
CA GLN A 188 20.46 -14.72 7.01
C GLN A 188 21.06 -13.73 8.03
N ASN A 189 21.96 -12.83 7.59
CA ASN A 189 22.57 -11.83 8.46
C ASN A 189 21.53 -10.84 8.97
N GLU A 190 20.72 -10.25 8.08
CA GLU A 190 19.66 -9.31 8.42
C GLU A 190 18.56 -10.00 9.25
N LEU A 191 18.19 -11.25 8.88
CA LEU A 191 17.18 -12.01 9.62
C LEU A 191 17.59 -12.31 11.06
N ASN A 192 18.88 -12.48 11.33
CA ASN A 192 19.41 -12.74 12.68
C ASN A 192 19.33 -11.49 13.58
N LEU A 193 19.25 -10.28 13.03
CA LEU A 193 19.08 -9.04 13.79
C LEU A 193 17.66 -8.86 14.34
N ILE A 194 16.66 -9.48 13.70
CA ILE A 194 15.24 -9.27 13.96
C ILE A 194 14.46 -10.57 14.24
N PRO A 195 14.93 -11.47 15.11
CA PRO A 195 14.34 -12.81 15.29
C PRO A 195 12.87 -12.79 15.73
N ASN A 196 12.43 -11.81 16.54
CA ASN A 196 11.05 -11.73 17.00
C ASN A 196 10.11 -11.22 15.88
N VAL A 197 10.58 -10.29 15.05
CA VAL A 197 9.84 -9.87 13.84
C VAL A 197 9.69 -11.07 12.90
N ILE A 198 10.76 -11.84 12.68
CA ILE A 198 10.73 -13.03 11.83
C ILE A 198 9.84 -14.12 12.40
N ARG A 199 9.74 -14.25 13.73
CA ARG A 199 8.80 -15.17 14.38
C ARG A 199 7.35 -14.82 14.00
N VAL A 200 6.95 -13.54 14.12
CA VAL A 200 5.62 -13.06 13.73
C VAL A 200 5.42 -13.23 12.21
N PHE A 201 6.38 -12.81 11.42
CA PHE A 201 6.35 -12.96 9.96
C PHE A 201 6.11 -14.42 9.53
N LYS A 202 6.89 -15.38 10.06
CA LYS A 202 6.74 -16.79 9.74
C LYS A 202 5.40 -17.34 10.19
N PHE A 203 4.88 -16.90 11.32
CA PHE A 203 3.56 -17.33 11.77
C PHE A 203 2.47 -16.88 10.79
N VAL A 204 2.42 -15.59 10.48
CA VAL A 204 1.38 -15.02 9.60
C VAL A 204 1.54 -15.48 8.15
N SER A 205 2.77 -15.49 7.62
CA SER A 205 3.04 -15.90 6.22
C SER A 205 2.72 -17.37 5.93
N ASN A 206 2.71 -18.24 6.95
CA ASN A 206 2.30 -19.64 6.83
C ASN A 206 0.77 -19.85 6.99
N MET A 207 0.00 -18.83 7.28
CA MET A 207 -1.46 -18.95 7.31
C MET A 207 -2.00 -19.32 5.92
N ARG A 208 -2.96 -20.24 5.85
CA ARG A 208 -3.53 -20.74 4.58
C ARG A 208 -4.03 -19.62 3.65
N LEU A 209 -4.67 -18.59 4.22
CA LEU A 209 -5.18 -17.46 3.44
C LEU A 209 -4.06 -16.59 2.91
N PHE A 210 -3.00 -16.39 3.70
CA PHE A 210 -1.82 -15.63 3.28
C PHE A 210 -1.13 -16.32 2.09
N ILE A 211 -0.87 -17.63 2.19
CA ILE A 211 -0.24 -18.42 1.11
C ILE A 211 -1.08 -18.37 -0.18
N LYS A 212 -2.42 -18.37 -0.08
CA LYS A 212 -3.29 -18.27 -1.27
C LYS A 212 -3.16 -16.95 -2.04
N VAL A 213 -2.76 -15.87 -1.38
CA VAL A 213 -2.68 -14.54 -1.99
C VAL A 213 -1.26 -14.16 -2.34
N PHE A 214 -0.32 -14.37 -1.42
CA PHE A 214 1.09 -13.96 -1.58
C PHE A 214 1.97 -15.07 -2.16
N GLY A 215 1.57 -16.32 -1.99
CA GLY A 215 2.43 -17.48 -2.22
C GLY A 215 3.19 -17.87 -0.95
N LYS A 216 4.06 -18.87 -1.09
CA LYS A 216 4.92 -19.33 0.01
C LYS A 216 6.13 -18.41 0.15
N ALA A 217 6.42 -17.95 1.36
CA ALA A 217 7.62 -17.19 1.66
C ALA A 217 8.88 -18.08 1.53
N ILE A 218 9.89 -17.59 0.82
CA ILE A 218 11.16 -18.29 0.58
C ILE A 218 12.27 -17.35 1.06
N PRO A 219 13.10 -17.75 2.05
CA PRO A 219 14.14 -16.88 2.57
C PRO A 219 15.20 -16.58 1.50
N CYS A 220 15.57 -15.31 1.40
CA CYS A 220 16.60 -14.85 0.48
C CYS A 220 17.97 -15.45 0.86
N LYS A 221 18.63 -16.12 -0.09
CA LYS A 221 20.01 -16.60 0.08
C LYS A 221 21.05 -15.59 -0.38
N LYS A 222 20.69 -14.79 -1.37
CA LYS A 222 21.50 -13.71 -1.95
C LYS A 222 20.57 -12.62 -2.45
N VAL A 223 20.89 -11.38 -2.14
CA VAL A 223 20.11 -10.21 -2.58
C VAL A 223 19.86 -10.28 -4.09
N LYS A 224 18.60 -10.10 -4.46
CA LYS A 224 18.17 -10.11 -5.87
C LYS A 224 18.90 -9.00 -6.62
N LYS A 225 19.38 -9.31 -7.83
CA LYS A 225 19.96 -8.30 -8.70
C LYS A 225 18.88 -7.34 -9.18
N PRO A 226 19.17 -6.00 -9.20
CA PRO A 226 18.23 -5.03 -9.74
C PRO A 226 17.84 -5.35 -11.17
N GLU A 227 16.56 -5.18 -11.48
CA GLU A 227 16.06 -5.26 -12.84
C GLU A 227 16.43 -3.99 -13.61
N PRO A 228 16.69 -4.08 -14.95
CA PRO A 228 17.02 -2.92 -15.74
C PRO A 228 15.87 -1.90 -15.72
N PHE A 229 16.20 -0.63 -15.50
CA PHE A 229 15.24 0.46 -15.57
C PHE A 229 14.75 0.63 -17.02
N ILE A 230 13.45 0.51 -17.22
CA ILE A 230 12.80 0.76 -18.51
C ILE A 230 12.08 2.09 -18.43
N GLU A 231 12.67 3.11 -19.02
CA GLU A 231 12.05 4.43 -19.12
C GLU A 231 10.78 4.34 -19.98
N ASN A 232 9.62 4.46 -19.33
CA ASN A 232 8.36 4.50 -20.06
C ASN A 232 8.25 5.82 -20.83
N LYS A 233 8.36 5.79 -22.15
CA LYS A 233 8.22 6.95 -23.06
C LYS A 233 6.94 7.78 -22.88
N LYS A 234 5.98 7.33 -22.06
CA LYS A 234 4.77 8.09 -21.73
C LYS A 234 5.01 9.29 -20.81
N ASP A 235 6.08 9.29 -20.01
CA ASP A 235 6.39 10.41 -19.10
C ASP A 235 7.13 11.56 -19.80
N GLN A 236 7.75 11.32 -20.97
CA GLN A 236 8.38 12.37 -21.77
C GLN A 236 7.36 13.31 -22.41
N ASN A 237 6.21 12.80 -22.88
CA ASN A 237 5.14 13.63 -23.46
C ASN A 237 4.48 14.58 -22.44
N CYS A 238 4.45 14.23 -21.15
CA CYS A 238 3.97 15.14 -20.10
C CYS A 238 4.98 16.23 -19.73
N LYS A 239 6.29 15.95 -19.88
CA LYS A 239 7.35 16.96 -19.62
C LYS A 239 7.54 17.93 -20.80
N GLU A 240 7.29 17.48 -22.02
CA GLU A 240 7.33 18.34 -23.21
C GLU A 240 6.10 19.25 -23.30
N GLN A 241 4.90 18.74 -23.03
CA GLN A 241 3.70 19.57 -22.98
C GLN A 241 3.75 20.67 -21.91
N ASN A 242 4.33 20.41 -20.74
CA ASN A 242 4.52 21.44 -19.70
C ASN A 242 5.62 22.47 -20.04
N LYS A 243 6.55 22.15 -20.94
CA LYS A 243 7.55 23.14 -21.44
C LYS A 243 6.96 24.04 -22.52
N ASP A 244 6.09 23.50 -23.36
CA ASP A 244 5.42 24.27 -24.42
C ASP A 244 4.37 25.23 -23.84
N ASP A 245 3.66 24.85 -22.81
CA ASP A 245 2.72 25.74 -22.11
C ASP A 245 3.42 26.87 -21.34
N HIS A 246 4.64 26.61 -20.78
CA HIS A 246 5.40 27.66 -20.10
C HIS A 246 6.08 28.64 -21.07
N ASN A 247 6.43 28.19 -22.29
CA ASN A 247 6.97 29.06 -23.33
C ASN A 247 5.88 29.89 -24.02
N ASN A 248 4.68 29.36 -24.21
CA ASN A 248 3.55 30.10 -24.76
C ASN A 248 3.04 31.21 -23.79
N GLY A 249 3.10 30.97 -22.46
CA GLY A 249 2.77 31.99 -21.46
C GLY A 249 3.69 33.19 -21.49
N LYS A 250 5.01 33.00 -21.63
CA LYS A 250 6.00 34.09 -21.71
C LYS A 250 5.89 34.91 -22.99
N ASN A 251 5.63 34.28 -24.13
CA ASN A 251 5.46 34.99 -25.41
C ASN A 251 4.18 35.83 -25.47
N LEU A 252 3.13 35.50 -24.69
CA LEU A 252 1.91 36.30 -24.61
C LEU A 252 2.09 37.52 -23.71
N GLU A 253 2.88 37.42 -22.63
CA GLU A 253 3.18 38.55 -21.73
C GLU A 253 4.12 39.58 -22.41
N GLU A 254 5.11 39.14 -23.19
CA GLU A 254 5.99 40.05 -23.91
C GLU A 254 5.25 40.82 -25.03
N LYS A 255 4.37 40.18 -25.79
CA LYS A 255 3.52 40.86 -26.80
C LYS A 255 2.54 41.87 -26.20
N ASN A 256 2.01 41.60 -25.01
CA ASN A 256 1.12 42.54 -24.32
C ASN A 256 1.85 43.76 -23.77
N ASN A 257 3.12 43.61 -23.36
CA ASN A 257 3.94 44.71 -22.90
C ASN A 257 4.45 45.61 -24.04
N GLU A 258 4.73 45.04 -25.21
CA GLU A 258 5.10 45.85 -26.40
C GLU A 258 3.91 46.67 -26.93
N ASN A 259 2.69 46.10 -26.93
CA ASN A 259 1.49 46.81 -27.34
C ASN A 259 1.09 47.94 -26.40
N LYS A 260 1.37 47.84 -25.10
CA LYS A 260 1.16 48.94 -24.10
C LYS A 260 2.20 50.04 -24.34
N LYS A 261 3.45 49.74 -24.67
CA LYS A 261 4.49 50.77 -24.97
C LYS A 261 4.20 51.51 -26.28
N LYS A 262 3.60 50.88 -27.30
CA LYS A 262 3.23 51.54 -28.58
C LYS A 262 2.01 52.44 -28.45
N LYS A 263 1.05 52.18 -27.56
CA LYS A 263 -0.11 53.04 -27.30
C LYS A 263 0.29 54.33 -26.54
N ASN A 264 1.24 54.26 -25.63
CA ASN A 264 1.70 55.46 -24.87
C ASN A 264 2.63 56.43 -25.66
N LYS A 265 3.13 56.00 -26.84
CA LYS A 265 3.90 56.87 -27.74
C LYS A 265 3.05 57.62 -28.78
N LYS A 266 1.77 57.31 -28.93
CA LYS A 266 0.87 58.01 -29.86
C LYS A 266 0.01 59.12 -29.20
N ASN A 267 0.13 59.28 -27.89
CA ASN A 267 -0.65 60.29 -27.10
C ASN A 267 0.28 61.32 -26.45
N LYS A 268 1.45 61.61 -27.05
CA LYS A 268 2.28 62.77 -26.74
C LYS A 268 2.50 63.61 -27.98
#